data_a3fcf63e2f1913e729cfcca2e8a79b91
#
_entry.id   a3fcf63e2f1913e729cfcca2e8a79b91
#
_cell.length_a   1.000
_cell.length_b   1.000
_cell.length_c   1.000
_cell.angle_alpha   90.00
_cell.angle_beta   90.00
_cell.angle_gamma   90.00
#
_symmetry.space_group_name_H-M   'P 1'
#
loop_
_entity.id
_entity.type
_entity.pdbx_description
1 polymer ?
#
loop_
_entity_poly.entity_id
_entity_poly.type
_entity_poly.pdbx_seq_one_letter_code
_entity_poly.pdbx_strand_id
1 'polypeptide(L)'
;MKKELLHSLIYQVFVRDFTPEGTFNGVTSHLDEIQALGTDILYLMPIHPIGVKNRKGSWGSPYAIEDYETLDPHYGTEEDFKSLIHETHRRGMKLIIDVVYNHTSCDSRLSKTHPEWFYHDKNGNFGNRAGVWSDVIDLDHSHPELEEYLSDLLLKRVQEGVDGFRFDVASLIPPSFFSLAKRKCQAINPDVIFLGETVDSCFLNAVRSLGFPAYSNAELFLSGLDMAYHYASWQWLREFLETNDEKCLAAYRSAFNVEAAMTPNDGIIVRAVENHDNRRIASYRQSPSFAKNLLAFSSFTRGPMFLYMGEEDRAEKLPSLFEKETIDWHHDKDYLAFVKRLIALKKRPENETLLTSIALPSSGETFLIENTYSNHREYGFFNLNEKPVTMDVPSPLQGKTVIDLWNQKETTLEKQILVDLPFMVSEKEK
;
A
#
# COMPACT_ATOMS: atom_id res chain seq x y z
N MET A 1 -10.62 8.27 -13.66
CA MET A 1 -9.99 8.28 -12.32
C MET A 1 -11.09 8.37 -11.28
N LYS A 2 -11.04 7.52 -10.29
CA LYS A 2 -11.92 7.56 -9.12
C LYS A 2 -11.35 8.58 -8.13
N LYS A 3 -11.79 9.83 -8.23
CA LYS A 3 -11.23 10.95 -7.45
C LYS A 3 -11.31 10.74 -5.94
N GLU A 4 -12.35 10.06 -5.47
CA GLU A 4 -12.54 9.70 -4.07
C GLU A 4 -11.37 8.88 -3.49
N LEU A 5 -10.66 8.10 -4.32
CA LEU A 5 -9.50 7.33 -3.88
C LEU A 5 -8.31 8.21 -3.45
N LEU A 6 -8.22 9.45 -3.97
CA LEU A 6 -7.13 10.37 -3.59
C LEU A 6 -7.18 10.80 -2.13
N HIS A 7 -8.36 10.77 -1.52
CA HIS A 7 -8.62 11.25 -0.16
C HIS A 7 -8.97 10.13 0.80
N SER A 8 -8.97 8.88 0.32
CA SER A 8 -9.35 7.73 1.12
C SER A 8 -8.25 7.33 2.11
N LEU A 9 -8.69 6.65 3.16
CA LEU A 9 -7.84 5.88 4.04
C LEU A 9 -8.01 4.39 3.72
N ILE A 10 -6.92 3.72 3.35
CA ILE A 10 -6.83 2.26 3.24
C ILE A 10 -6.28 1.74 4.57
N TYR A 11 -7.00 0.83 5.21
CA TYR A 11 -6.57 0.15 6.43
C TYR A 11 -6.35 -1.33 6.16
N GLN A 12 -5.07 -1.76 6.17
CA GLN A 12 -4.68 -3.14 5.90
C GLN A 12 -4.74 -3.98 7.17
N VAL A 13 -5.41 -5.14 7.07
CA VAL A 13 -5.58 -6.12 8.15
C VAL A 13 -5.06 -7.48 7.72
N PHE A 14 -4.21 -8.08 8.54
CA PHE A 14 -3.89 -9.49 8.49
C PHE A 14 -4.82 -10.24 9.44
N VAL A 15 -5.82 -10.94 8.90
CA VAL A 15 -6.88 -11.59 9.67
C VAL A 15 -6.31 -12.48 10.78
N ARG A 16 -5.27 -13.28 10.47
CA ARG A 16 -4.62 -14.20 11.40
C ARG A 16 -4.09 -13.55 12.67
N ASP A 17 -3.60 -12.31 12.56
CA ASP A 17 -2.82 -11.66 13.60
C ASP A 17 -3.52 -10.42 14.20
N PHE A 18 -4.68 -10.03 13.66
CA PHE A 18 -5.39 -8.82 14.09
C PHE A 18 -6.01 -8.97 15.49
N THR A 19 -6.58 -10.15 15.77
CA THR A 19 -7.12 -10.51 17.10
C THR A 19 -6.54 -11.83 17.58
N PRO A 20 -6.62 -12.17 18.88
CA PRO A 20 -6.19 -13.46 19.39
C PRO A 20 -6.88 -14.65 18.69
N GLU A 21 -8.14 -14.49 18.30
CA GLU A 21 -8.90 -15.52 17.57
C GLU A 21 -8.35 -15.68 16.15
N GLY A 22 -7.99 -14.58 15.48
CA GLY A 22 -7.48 -14.56 14.11
C GLY A 22 -8.54 -14.97 13.10
N THR A 23 -9.76 -14.44 13.21
CA THR A 23 -10.93 -14.84 12.41
C THR A 23 -11.62 -13.64 11.75
N PHE A 24 -12.46 -13.90 10.73
CA PHE A 24 -13.34 -12.88 10.14
C PHE A 24 -14.26 -12.24 11.17
N ASN A 25 -14.80 -13.04 12.11
CA ASN A 25 -15.62 -12.53 13.20
C ASN A 25 -14.82 -11.65 14.18
N GLY A 26 -13.55 -11.96 14.38
CA GLY A 26 -12.63 -11.10 15.13
C GLY A 26 -12.49 -9.72 14.46
N VAL A 27 -12.30 -9.67 13.15
CA VAL A 27 -12.26 -8.39 12.41
C VAL A 27 -13.61 -7.68 12.47
N THR A 28 -14.73 -8.42 12.27
CA THR A 28 -16.09 -7.87 12.31
C THR A 28 -16.39 -7.17 13.63
N SER A 29 -15.92 -7.71 14.75
CA SER A 29 -16.15 -7.13 16.09
C SER A 29 -15.42 -5.79 16.32
N HIS A 30 -14.40 -5.47 15.50
CA HIS A 30 -13.62 -4.22 15.59
C HIS A 30 -13.94 -3.21 14.47
N LEU A 31 -14.96 -3.47 13.64
CA LEU A 31 -15.30 -2.58 12.52
C LEU A 31 -15.74 -1.18 12.98
N ASP A 32 -16.32 -1.04 14.17
CA ASP A 32 -16.67 0.28 14.70
C ASP A 32 -15.44 1.11 15.04
N GLU A 33 -14.38 0.50 15.55
CA GLU A 33 -13.10 1.14 15.82
C GLU A 33 -12.39 1.52 14.53
N ILE A 34 -12.37 0.61 13.54
CA ILE A 34 -11.80 0.83 12.20
C ILE A 34 -12.53 1.97 11.49
N GLN A 35 -13.87 2.02 11.55
CA GLN A 35 -14.66 3.13 11.03
C GLN A 35 -14.37 4.44 11.76
N ALA A 36 -14.30 4.41 13.11
CA ALA A 36 -14.03 5.60 13.93
C ALA A 36 -12.62 6.17 13.73
N LEU A 37 -11.68 5.38 13.19
CA LEU A 37 -10.39 5.85 12.71
C LEU A 37 -10.54 6.73 11.46
N GLY A 38 -11.59 6.48 10.66
CA GLY A 38 -11.87 7.18 9.41
C GLY A 38 -11.56 6.33 8.18
N THR A 39 -11.56 5.02 8.29
CA THR A 39 -11.27 4.08 7.20
C THR A 39 -12.35 4.16 6.11
N ASP A 40 -11.94 4.23 4.86
CA ASP A 40 -12.80 4.13 3.68
C ASP A 40 -12.71 2.76 3.02
N ILE A 41 -11.53 2.15 3.06
CA ILE A 41 -11.24 0.87 2.43
C ILE A 41 -10.59 -0.05 3.46
N LEU A 42 -11.32 -1.09 3.87
CA LEU A 42 -10.76 -2.22 4.61
C LEU A 42 -10.06 -3.15 3.62
N TYR A 43 -8.76 -3.37 3.79
CA TYR A 43 -7.97 -4.24 2.95
C TYR A 43 -7.53 -5.47 3.74
N LEU A 44 -7.97 -6.66 3.33
CA LEU A 44 -7.58 -7.94 3.93
C LEU A 44 -6.43 -8.57 3.15
N MET A 45 -5.38 -8.97 3.85
CA MET A 45 -4.33 -9.85 3.31
C MET A 45 -4.93 -11.18 2.85
N PRO A 46 -4.18 -12.06 2.13
CA PRO A 46 -4.76 -13.26 1.52
C PRO A 46 -5.61 -14.09 2.48
N ILE A 47 -6.77 -14.52 1.99
CA ILE A 47 -7.82 -15.19 2.78
C ILE A 47 -7.99 -16.67 2.44
N HIS A 48 -7.11 -17.21 1.62
CA HIS A 48 -7.14 -18.58 1.12
C HIS A 48 -6.31 -19.55 1.94
N PRO A 49 -6.55 -20.86 1.86
CA PRO A 49 -5.73 -21.87 2.54
C PRO A 49 -4.27 -21.83 2.07
N ILE A 50 -3.37 -22.15 2.99
CA ILE A 50 -1.92 -22.10 2.77
C ILE A 50 -1.38 -23.51 2.60
N GLY A 51 -0.57 -23.74 1.54
CA GLY A 51 0.06 -25.02 1.27
C GLY A 51 0.99 -25.52 2.40
N VAL A 52 1.27 -26.80 2.40
CA VAL A 52 2.10 -27.47 3.42
C VAL A 52 3.51 -27.78 2.92
N LYS A 53 3.64 -28.08 1.63
CA LYS A 53 4.94 -28.46 1.05
C LYS A 53 5.89 -27.26 1.00
N ASN A 54 7.05 -27.42 1.58
CA ASN A 54 8.08 -26.37 1.73
C ASN A 54 7.63 -25.17 2.57
N ARG A 55 6.60 -25.34 3.41
CA ARG A 55 6.06 -24.30 4.29
C ARG A 55 7.16 -23.69 5.16
N LYS A 56 7.22 -22.38 5.21
CA LYS A 56 8.07 -21.62 6.13
C LYS A 56 7.33 -21.40 7.45
N GLY A 57 7.98 -21.64 8.58
CA GLY A 57 7.35 -21.55 9.89
C GLY A 57 6.22 -22.56 10.13
N SER A 58 5.49 -22.41 11.22
CA SER A 58 4.42 -23.35 11.61
C SER A 58 3.10 -23.07 10.88
N TRP A 59 2.83 -21.81 10.51
CA TRP A 59 1.60 -21.38 9.83
C TRP A 59 1.77 -21.19 8.33
N GLY A 60 2.99 -20.92 7.85
CA GLY A 60 3.28 -20.65 6.45
C GLY A 60 2.96 -19.23 6.00
N SER A 61 3.46 -18.90 4.80
CA SER A 61 3.18 -17.63 4.16
C SER A 61 1.75 -17.56 3.65
N PRO A 62 0.98 -16.50 3.95
CA PRO A 62 -0.35 -16.29 3.37
C PRO A 62 -0.32 -16.14 1.85
N TYR A 63 0.86 -15.93 1.27
CA TYR A 63 1.10 -15.83 -0.17
C TYR A 63 1.38 -17.19 -0.84
N ALA A 64 1.50 -18.29 -0.09
CA ALA A 64 1.63 -19.64 -0.63
C ALA A 64 0.25 -20.33 -0.70
N ILE A 65 -0.58 -19.90 -1.66
CA ILE A 65 -1.98 -20.32 -1.80
C ILE A 65 -2.09 -21.80 -2.20
N GLU A 66 -2.85 -22.60 -1.40
CA GLU A 66 -3.17 -23.98 -1.73
C GLU A 66 -4.37 -24.10 -2.66
N ASP A 67 -5.45 -23.36 -2.38
CA ASP A 67 -6.70 -23.43 -3.15
C ASP A 67 -7.33 -22.03 -3.26
N TYR A 68 -7.48 -21.52 -4.47
CA TYR A 68 -8.13 -20.23 -4.75
C TYR A 68 -9.65 -20.22 -4.59
N GLU A 69 -10.29 -21.40 -4.59
CA GLU A 69 -11.75 -21.51 -4.58
C GLU A 69 -12.35 -21.45 -3.19
N THR A 70 -11.53 -21.75 -2.15
CA THR A 70 -11.98 -21.86 -0.76
C THR A 70 -11.35 -20.79 0.13
N LEU A 71 -11.97 -20.51 1.27
CA LEU A 71 -11.42 -19.68 2.32
C LEU A 71 -10.59 -20.52 3.29
N ASP A 72 -9.58 -19.90 3.93
CA ASP A 72 -8.84 -20.56 5.01
C ASP A 72 -9.79 -20.88 6.17
N PRO A 73 -9.95 -22.17 6.52
CA PRO A 73 -10.88 -22.59 7.57
C PRO A 73 -10.51 -22.05 8.95
N HIS A 74 -9.25 -21.60 9.17
CA HIS A 74 -8.83 -20.94 10.39
C HIS A 74 -9.46 -19.54 10.54
N TYR A 75 -9.84 -18.89 9.43
CA TYR A 75 -10.45 -17.57 9.46
C TYR A 75 -11.96 -17.60 9.64
N GLY A 76 -12.59 -18.72 9.35
CA GLY A 76 -14.04 -18.91 9.48
C GLY A 76 -14.69 -19.52 8.23
N THR A 77 -16.01 -19.34 8.12
CA THR A 77 -16.84 -19.87 7.05
C THR A 77 -17.08 -18.83 5.95
N GLU A 78 -17.64 -19.25 4.79
CA GLU A 78 -18.13 -18.35 3.75
C GLU A 78 -19.22 -17.40 4.27
N GLU A 79 -20.04 -17.83 5.23
CA GLU A 79 -21.05 -17.01 5.88
C GLU A 79 -20.42 -15.94 6.77
N ASP A 80 -19.35 -16.26 7.49
CA ASP A 80 -18.61 -15.28 8.30
C ASP A 80 -17.97 -14.22 7.42
N PHE A 81 -17.40 -14.62 6.27
CA PHE A 81 -16.82 -13.68 5.31
C PHE A 81 -17.88 -12.78 4.68
N LYS A 82 -19.04 -13.33 4.26
CA LYS A 82 -20.16 -12.53 3.75
C LYS A 82 -20.71 -11.57 4.80
N SER A 83 -20.76 -12.00 6.06
CA SER A 83 -21.14 -11.14 7.18
C SER A 83 -20.15 -9.99 7.35
N LEU A 84 -18.83 -10.24 7.26
CA LEU A 84 -17.81 -9.20 7.31
C LEU A 84 -17.98 -8.18 6.18
N ILE A 85 -18.21 -8.62 4.93
CA ILE A 85 -18.48 -7.73 3.79
C ILE A 85 -19.71 -6.85 4.08
N HIS A 86 -20.83 -7.49 4.48
CA HIS A 86 -22.07 -6.77 4.77
C HIS A 86 -21.90 -5.72 5.89
N GLU A 87 -21.26 -6.10 6.99
CA GLU A 87 -21.02 -5.21 8.13
C GLU A 87 -20.03 -4.06 7.80
N THR A 88 -19.08 -4.31 6.90
CA THR A 88 -18.18 -3.29 6.36
C THR A 88 -18.96 -2.26 5.53
N HIS A 89 -19.81 -2.73 4.62
CA HIS A 89 -20.68 -1.87 3.80
C HIS A 89 -21.70 -1.09 4.64
N ARG A 90 -22.29 -1.72 5.65
CA ARG A 90 -23.24 -1.06 6.57
C ARG A 90 -22.62 0.16 7.27
N ARG A 91 -21.29 0.18 7.42
CA ARG A 91 -20.52 1.29 7.99
C ARG A 91 -20.01 2.28 6.95
N GLY A 92 -20.39 2.13 5.68
CA GLY A 92 -19.98 3.02 4.58
C GLY A 92 -18.54 2.78 4.10
N MET A 93 -17.89 1.70 4.53
CA MET A 93 -16.56 1.31 4.07
C MET A 93 -16.66 0.33 2.90
N LYS A 94 -15.62 0.31 2.05
CA LYS A 94 -15.40 -0.71 1.02
C LYS A 94 -14.49 -1.82 1.56
N LEU A 95 -14.59 -3.03 0.99
CA LEU A 95 -13.72 -4.14 1.32
C LEU A 95 -12.96 -4.61 0.08
N ILE A 96 -11.62 -4.63 0.15
CA ILE A 96 -10.76 -5.23 -0.86
C ILE A 96 -9.97 -6.41 -0.25
N ILE A 97 -9.62 -7.38 -1.09
CA ILE A 97 -8.83 -8.54 -0.68
C ILE A 97 -7.54 -8.66 -1.49
N ASP A 98 -6.53 -9.26 -0.88
CA ASP A 98 -5.27 -9.62 -1.55
C ASP A 98 -5.45 -10.88 -2.40
N VAL A 99 -4.94 -10.87 -3.62
CA VAL A 99 -4.93 -12.00 -4.53
C VAL A 99 -3.54 -12.26 -5.08
N VAL A 100 -3.13 -13.54 -5.08
CA VAL A 100 -1.79 -13.99 -5.44
C VAL A 100 -1.87 -14.76 -6.75
N TYR A 101 -1.71 -14.07 -7.86
CA TYR A 101 -1.93 -14.66 -9.20
C TYR A 101 -0.65 -14.78 -10.03
N ASN A 102 0.50 -14.47 -9.45
CA ASN A 102 1.79 -14.81 -10.05
C ASN A 102 2.22 -16.25 -9.73
N HIS A 103 1.87 -16.78 -8.54
CA HIS A 103 2.35 -18.06 -8.04
C HIS A 103 1.34 -18.72 -7.10
N THR A 104 1.59 -19.99 -6.77
CA THR A 104 0.84 -20.78 -5.77
C THR A 104 1.81 -21.46 -4.82
N SER A 105 1.29 -22.15 -3.79
CA SER A 105 2.09 -23.11 -3.02
C SER A 105 2.58 -24.27 -3.90
N CYS A 106 3.65 -24.94 -3.45
CA CYS A 106 4.24 -26.11 -4.15
C CYS A 106 3.32 -27.33 -4.22
N ASP A 107 2.26 -27.38 -3.46
CA ASP A 107 1.29 -28.48 -3.38
C ASP A 107 -0.15 -28.03 -3.65
N SER A 108 -0.30 -26.89 -4.33
CA SER A 108 -1.60 -26.33 -4.65
C SER A 108 -2.51 -27.33 -5.38
N ARG A 109 -3.82 -27.13 -5.20
CA ARG A 109 -4.83 -27.92 -5.93
C ARG A 109 -4.65 -27.72 -7.44
N LEU A 110 -4.41 -26.48 -7.86
CA LEU A 110 -4.25 -26.15 -9.27
C LEU A 110 -3.04 -26.86 -9.91
N SER A 111 -1.92 -27.02 -9.18
CA SER A 111 -0.75 -27.76 -9.69
C SER A 111 -1.02 -29.24 -9.95
N LYS A 112 -2.05 -29.82 -9.33
CA LYS A 112 -2.46 -31.22 -9.50
C LYS A 112 -3.50 -31.37 -10.63
N THR A 113 -4.38 -30.37 -10.81
CA THR A 113 -5.46 -30.42 -11.80
C THR A 113 -5.07 -29.86 -13.16
N HIS A 114 -4.18 -28.87 -13.18
CA HIS A 114 -3.70 -28.15 -14.37
C HIS A 114 -2.18 -27.90 -14.32
N PRO A 115 -1.36 -28.99 -14.29
CA PRO A 115 0.10 -28.84 -14.23
C PRO A 115 0.66 -28.05 -15.41
N GLU A 116 -0.01 -28.04 -16.55
CA GLU A 116 0.36 -27.30 -17.75
C GLU A 116 0.28 -25.77 -17.58
N TRP A 117 -0.45 -25.27 -16.58
CA TRP A 117 -0.57 -23.83 -16.28
C TRP A 117 0.58 -23.28 -15.42
N PHE A 118 1.61 -24.08 -15.22
CA PHE A 118 2.75 -23.69 -14.36
C PHE A 118 4.04 -23.55 -15.16
N TYR A 119 4.90 -22.64 -14.69
CA TYR A 119 6.25 -22.53 -15.21
C TYR A 119 7.04 -23.80 -14.87
N HIS A 120 7.68 -24.37 -15.90
CA HIS A 120 8.60 -25.49 -15.78
C HIS A 120 10.03 -25.07 -16.12
N ASP A 121 10.98 -25.49 -15.31
CA ASP A 121 12.41 -25.29 -15.56
C ASP A 121 12.88 -26.16 -16.77
N LYS A 122 14.13 -25.99 -17.17
CA LYS A 122 14.74 -26.75 -18.26
C LYS A 122 14.76 -28.27 -18.06
N ASN A 123 14.53 -28.75 -16.83
CA ASN A 123 14.47 -30.17 -16.49
C ASN A 123 13.02 -30.68 -16.38
N GLY A 124 12.03 -29.82 -16.65
CA GLY A 124 10.63 -30.15 -16.54
C GLY A 124 10.04 -30.12 -15.13
N ASN A 125 10.73 -29.53 -14.16
CA ASN A 125 10.23 -29.38 -12.80
C ASN A 125 9.49 -28.05 -12.64
N PHE A 126 8.48 -28.02 -11.77
CA PHE A 126 7.91 -26.77 -11.32
C PHE A 126 8.98 -25.88 -10.70
N GLY A 127 8.92 -24.57 -10.99
CA GLY A 127 9.87 -23.59 -10.49
C GLY A 127 9.26 -22.20 -10.32
N ASN A 128 10.11 -21.25 -9.95
CA ASN A 128 9.75 -19.84 -10.01
C ASN A 128 10.81 -19.05 -10.80
N ARG A 129 10.35 -18.05 -11.56
CA ARG A 129 11.18 -17.26 -12.48
C ARG A 129 12.12 -16.30 -11.73
N ALA A 130 11.67 -15.80 -10.58
CA ALA A 130 12.49 -14.94 -9.74
C ALA A 130 13.55 -15.70 -8.94
N GLY A 131 13.38 -17.01 -8.71
CA GLY A 131 14.36 -17.89 -8.07
C GLY A 131 14.60 -17.70 -6.58
N VAL A 132 13.84 -16.80 -5.94
CA VAL A 132 14.07 -16.39 -4.54
C VAL A 132 13.09 -16.99 -3.52
N TRP A 133 11.95 -17.51 -3.99
CA TRP A 133 10.86 -18.03 -3.13
C TRP A 133 10.81 -19.56 -3.20
N SER A 134 11.24 -20.25 -2.13
CA SER A 134 11.32 -21.72 -2.10
C SER A 134 10.01 -22.44 -1.78
N ASP A 135 9.01 -21.72 -1.31
CA ASP A 135 7.72 -22.22 -0.86
C ASP A 135 6.60 -22.07 -1.90
N VAL A 136 6.92 -21.52 -3.09
CA VAL A 136 5.95 -21.26 -4.15
C VAL A 136 6.46 -21.73 -5.52
N ILE A 137 5.52 -21.90 -6.46
CA ILE A 137 5.74 -22.20 -7.88
C ILE A 137 4.95 -21.24 -8.75
N ASP A 138 5.55 -20.74 -9.83
CA ASP A 138 4.96 -19.71 -10.68
C ASP A 138 3.90 -20.26 -11.64
N LEU A 139 2.85 -19.48 -11.83
CA LEU A 139 1.86 -19.68 -12.88
C LEU A 139 2.42 -19.20 -14.24
N ASP A 140 2.04 -19.87 -15.32
CA ASP A 140 2.41 -19.51 -16.68
C ASP A 140 1.25 -18.86 -17.41
N HIS A 141 1.20 -17.54 -17.41
CA HIS A 141 0.20 -16.73 -18.09
C HIS A 141 0.23 -16.78 -19.62
N SER A 142 1.06 -17.62 -20.23
CA SER A 142 0.97 -17.88 -21.66
C SER A 142 -0.26 -18.74 -22.04
N HIS A 143 -0.98 -19.27 -21.05
CA HIS A 143 -2.21 -20.05 -21.17
C HIS A 143 -3.44 -19.15 -20.99
N PRO A 144 -4.20 -18.81 -22.06
CA PRO A 144 -5.40 -17.96 -21.95
C PRO A 144 -6.47 -18.53 -21.01
N GLU A 145 -6.57 -19.84 -20.91
CA GLU A 145 -7.51 -20.55 -20.03
C GLU A 145 -7.21 -20.26 -18.55
N LEU A 146 -5.95 -20.09 -18.19
CA LEU A 146 -5.56 -19.66 -16.84
C LEU A 146 -6.05 -18.24 -16.54
N GLU A 147 -5.86 -17.29 -17.48
CA GLU A 147 -6.34 -15.92 -17.32
C GLU A 147 -7.87 -15.86 -17.18
N GLU A 148 -8.60 -16.66 -17.97
CA GLU A 148 -10.05 -16.77 -17.84
C GLU A 148 -10.45 -17.34 -16.47
N TYR A 149 -9.85 -18.44 -16.02
CA TYR A 149 -10.09 -19.04 -14.71
C TYR A 149 -9.85 -18.04 -13.56
N LEU A 150 -8.69 -17.41 -13.54
CA LEU A 150 -8.34 -16.44 -12.48
C LEU A 150 -9.26 -15.22 -12.48
N SER A 151 -9.68 -14.75 -13.68
CA SER A 151 -10.62 -13.63 -13.78
C SER A 151 -12.04 -14.00 -13.33
N ASP A 152 -12.45 -15.27 -13.50
CA ASP A 152 -13.74 -15.76 -13.02
C ASP A 152 -13.76 -15.90 -11.48
N LEU A 153 -12.63 -16.21 -10.85
CA LEU A 153 -12.51 -16.17 -9.40
C LEU A 153 -12.71 -14.74 -8.85
N LEU A 154 -12.14 -13.72 -9.50
CA LEU A 154 -12.39 -12.32 -9.12
C LEU A 154 -13.86 -11.96 -9.30
N LEU A 155 -14.45 -12.35 -10.43
CA LEU A 155 -15.87 -12.10 -10.73
C LEU A 155 -16.78 -12.70 -9.63
N LYS A 156 -16.50 -13.93 -9.17
CA LYS A 156 -17.22 -14.57 -8.07
C LYS A 156 -17.16 -13.72 -6.81
N ARG A 157 -15.96 -13.21 -6.41
CA ARG A 157 -15.81 -12.40 -5.21
C ARG A 157 -16.49 -11.02 -5.34
N VAL A 158 -16.50 -10.42 -6.53
CA VAL A 158 -17.28 -9.19 -6.79
C VAL A 158 -18.79 -9.45 -6.66
N GLN A 159 -19.30 -10.60 -7.13
CA GLN A 159 -20.70 -11.00 -6.93
C GLN A 159 -21.06 -11.22 -5.46
N GLU A 160 -20.10 -11.61 -4.63
CA GLU A 160 -20.26 -11.75 -3.18
C GLU A 160 -20.20 -10.39 -2.45
N GLY A 161 -19.82 -9.30 -3.14
CA GLY A 161 -19.77 -7.95 -2.61
C GLY A 161 -18.37 -7.40 -2.34
N VAL A 162 -17.30 -8.09 -2.74
CA VAL A 162 -15.93 -7.54 -2.65
C VAL A 162 -15.80 -6.35 -3.60
N ASP A 163 -15.30 -5.21 -3.11
CA ASP A 163 -15.21 -3.95 -3.86
C ASP A 163 -13.93 -3.83 -4.68
N GLY A 164 -12.96 -4.72 -4.48
CA GLY A 164 -11.72 -4.66 -5.24
C GLY A 164 -10.66 -5.63 -4.75
N PHE A 165 -9.50 -5.54 -5.39
CA PHE A 165 -8.40 -6.47 -5.20
C PHE A 165 -7.06 -5.75 -5.14
N ARG A 166 -6.17 -6.23 -4.25
CA ARG A 166 -4.73 -5.95 -4.33
C ARG A 166 -4.06 -7.16 -4.97
N PHE A 167 -3.32 -6.93 -6.02
CA PHE A 167 -2.60 -7.98 -6.75
C PHE A 167 -1.16 -8.07 -6.26
N ASP A 168 -0.83 -9.22 -5.69
CA ASP A 168 0.52 -9.57 -5.27
C ASP A 168 1.45 -9.64 -6.47
N VAL A 169 2.66 -9.08 -6.34
CA VAL A 169 3.69 -9.03 -7.40
C VAL A 169 3.12 -8.71 -8.79
N ALA A 170 2.21 -7.72 -8.86
CA ALA A 170 1.47 -7.35 -10.08
C ALA A 170 2.39 -7.12 -11.28
N SER A 171 3.61 -6.69 -11.05
CA SER A 171 4.62 -6.47 -12.09
C SER A 171 5.02 -7.75 -12.86
N LEU A 172 4.70 -8.94 -12.37
CA LEU A 172 4.96 -10.22 -13.04
C LEU A 172 3.71 -10.82 -13.70
N ILE A 173 2.56 -10.17 -13.59
CA ILE A 173 1.29 -10.56 -14.20
C ILE A 173 1.10 -9.73 -15.47
N PRO A 174 0.73 -10.36 -16.62
CA PRO A 174 0.65 -9.64 -17.89
C PRO A 174 -0.49 -8.61 -17.94
N PRO A 175 -0.31 -7.49 -18.67
CA PRO A 175 -1.31 -6.47 -18.89
C PRO A 175 -2.63 -7.01 -19.49
N SER A 176 -2.59 -8.07 -20.30
CA SER A 176 -3.76 -8.75 -20.86
C SER A 176 -4.71 -9.23 -19.77
N PHE A 177 -4.18 -9.85 -18.72
CA PHE A 177 -4.95 -10.31 -17.59
C PHE A 177 -5.71 -9.17 -16.90
N PHE A 178 -5.01 -8.06 -16.58
CA PHE A 178 -5.66 -6.91 -15.92
C PHE A 178 -6.78 -6.31 -16.76
N SER A 179 -6.57 -6.21 -18.09
CA SER A 179 -7.60 -5.71 -19.02
C SER A 179 -8.81 -6.63 -19.10
N LEU A 180 -8.60 -7.95 -19.11
CA LEU A 180 -9.67 -8.95 -19.10
C LEU A 180 -10.43 -8.92 -17.77
N ALA A 181 -9.72 -9.04 -16.65
CA ALA A 181 -10.28 -9.09 -15.31
C ALA A 181 -11.06 -7.82 -14.98
N LYS A 182 -10.48 -6.64 -15.29
CA LYS A 182 -11.15 -5.34 -15.06
C LYS A 182 -12.47 -5.25 -15.79
N ARG A 183 -12.49 -5.60 -17.08
CA ARG A 183 -13.71 -5.59 -17.90
C ARG A 183 -14.79 -6.52 -17.35
N LYS A 184 -14.44 -7.76 -16.95
CA LYS A 184 -15.38 -8.71 -16.36
C LYS A 184 -15.96 -8.19 -15.05
N CYS A 185 -15.12 -7.73 -14.13
CA CYS A 185 -15.54 -7.23 -12.83
C CYS A 185 -16.40 -5.97 -12.95
N GLN A 186 -16.04 -5.03 -13.85
CA GLN A 186 -16.80 -3.81 -14.10
C GLN A 186 -18.21 -4.05 -14.64
N ALA A 187 -18.47 -5.19 -15.25
CA ALA A 187 -19.81 -5.56 -15.71
C ALA A 187 -20.78 -5.78 -14.51
N ILE A 188 -20.25 -6.08 -13.32
CA ILE A 188 -21.02 -6.25 -12.07
C ILE A 188 -20.88 -5.03 -11.16
N ASN A 189 -19.64 -4.60 -10.91
CA ASN A 189 -19.34 -3.42 -10.10
C ASN A 189 -18.49 -2.43 -10.94
N PRO A 190 -19.10 -1.39 -11.52
CA PRO A 190 -18.36 -0.38 -12.31
C PRO A 190 -17.24 0.31 -11.54
N ASP A 191 -17.35 0.34 -10.20
CA ASP A 191 -16.42 0.98 -9.28
C ASP A 191 -15.40 0.02 -8.67
N VAL A 192 -15.26 -1.20 -9.20
CA VAL A 192 -14.28 -2.17 -8.71
C VAL A 192 -12.86 -1.57 -8.68
N ILE A 193 -12.14 -1.75 -7.57
CA ILE A 193 -10.83 -1.16 -7.31
C ILE A 193 -9.74 -2.20 -7.60
N PHE A 194 -8.73 -1.82 -8.41
CA PHE A 194 -7.55 -2.63 -8.63
C PHE A 194 -6.31 -1.89 -8.11
N LEU A 195 -5.68 -2.43 -7.07
CA LEU A 195 -4.41 -1.98 -6.49
C LEU A 195 -3.32 -2.99 -6.83
N GLY A 196 -2.24 -2.60 -7.48
CA GLY A 196 -1.12 -3.47 -7.79
C GLY A 196 0.04 -3.30 -6.82
N GLU A 197 0.62 -4.41 -6.36
CA GLU A 197 1.97 -4.39 -5.85
C GLU A 197 2.93 -4.37 -7.04
N THR A 198 3.41 -3.18 -7.34
CA THR A 198 4.43 -3.00 -8.37
C THR A 198 5.80 -2.98 -7.73
N VAL A 199 6.77 -3.62 -8.38
CA VAL A 199 8.12 -3.80 -7.82
C VAL A 199 9.08 -2.71 -8.28
N ASP A 200 10.22 -2.60 -7.63
CA ASP A 200 11.26 -1.65 -7.98
C ASP A 200 11.96 -1.96 -9.32
N SER A 201 12.67 -0.97 -9.85
CA SER A 201 13.34 -1.09 -11.14
C SER A 201 14.49 -2.11 -11.15
N CYS A 202 15.13 -2.34 -10.01
CA CYS A 202 16.21 -3.33 -9.90
C CYS A 202 15.65 -4.74 -10.05
N PHE A 203 14.54 -5.03 -9.38
CA PHE A 203 13.83 -6.31 -9.50
C PHE A 203 13.31 -6.51 -10.93
N LEU A 204 12.65 -5.51 -11.54
CA LEU A 204 12.20 -5.58 -12.92
C LEU A 204 13.34 -5.93 -13.89
N ASN A 205 14.47 -5.24 -13.76
CA ASN A 205 15.64 -5.46 -14.61
C ASN A 205 16.27 -6.85 -14.37
N ALA A 206 16.30 -7.32 -13.13
CA ALA A 206 16.78 -8.67 -12.80
C ALA A 206 15.93 -9.74 -13.49
N VAL A 207 14.60 -9.68 -13.38
CA VAL A 207 13.67 -10.62 -14.04
C VAL A 207 13.81 -10.55 -15.56
N ARG A 208 13.85 -9.35 -16.15
CA ARG A 208 14.04 -9.15 -17.59
C ARG A 208 15.40 -9.69 -18.10
N SER A 209 16.45 -9.56 -17.30
CA SER A 209 17.77 -10.10 -17.65
C SER A 209 17.82 -11.63 -17.70
N LEU A 210 16.89 -12.28 -17.00
CA LEU A 210 16.68 -13.73 -17.09
C LEU A 210 15.84 -14.15 -18.29
N GLY A 211 15.35 -13.19 -19.10
CA GLY A 211 14.52 -13.43 -20.29
C GLY A 211 13.02 -13.53 -19.97
N PHE A 212 12.58 -13.18 -18.78
CA PHE A 212 11.17 -13.19 -18.42
C PHE A 212 10.51 -11.81 -18.53
N PRO A 213 9.21 -11.74 -18.88
CA PRO A 213 8.49 -10.48 -18.90
C PRO A 213 8.32 -9.94 -17.47
N ALA A 214 8.40 -8.62 -17.34
CA ALA A 214 8.03 -7.89 -16.14
C ALA A 214 7.57 -6.48 -16.54
N TYR A 215 6.57 -5.92 -15.85
CA TYR A 215 5.82 -4.76 -16.30
C TYR A 215 5.93 -3.60 -15.31
N SER A 216 6.10 -2.39 -15.85
CA SER A 216 6.18 -1.16 -15.08
C SER A 216 4.81 -0.66 -14.63
N ASN A 217 4.79 0.27 -13.65
CA ASN A 217 3.56 0.95 -13.21
C ASN A 217 2.78 1.53 -14.40
N ALA A 218 3.45 2.17 -15.35
CA ALA A 218 2.80 2.80 -16.48
C ALA A 218 2.05 1.79 -17.37
N GLU A 219 2.68 0.64 -17.66
CA GLU A 219 2.05 -0.44 -18.44
C GLU A 219 0.82 -1.00 -17.71
N LEU A 220 0.91 -1.16 -16.39
CA LEU A 220 -0.17 -1.71 -15.56
C LEU A 220 -1.32 -0.73 -15.36
N PHE A 221 -1.05 0.57 -15.20
CA PHE A 221 -2.10 1.60 -15.18
C PHE A 221 -2.88 1.63 -16.50
N LEU A 222 -2.20 1.57 -17.64
CA LEU A 222 -2.85 1.51 -18.94
C LEU A 222 -3.67 0.24 -19.16
N SER A 223 -3.45 -0.79 -18.35
CA SER A 223 -4.13 -2.10 -18.45
C SER A 223 -5.28 -2.28 -17.46
N GLY A 224 -5.51 -1.32 -16.55
CA GLY A 224 -6.67 -1.35 -15.68
C GLY A 224 -6.41 -1.22 -14.18
N LEU A 225 -5.16 -1.06 -13.71
CA LEU A 225 -4.94 -0.68 -12.33
C LEU A 225 -5.45 0.74 -12.06
N ASP A 226 -6.08 0.94 -10.91
CA ASP A 226 -6.44 2.26 -10.39
C ASP A 226 -5.30 2.81 -9.52
N MET A 227 -4.64 1.93 -8.77
CA MET A 227 -3.61 2.26 -7.80
C MET A 227 -2.41 1.32 -7.90
N ALA A 228 -1.23 1.82 -7.56
CA ALA A 228 0.00 1.04 -7.45
C ALA A 228 0.84 1.51 -6.27
N TYR A 229 1.61 0.60 -5.64
CA TYR A 229 2.56 1.00 -4.60
C TYR A 229 3.73 1.80 -5.16
N HIS A 230 4.33 2.62 -4.32
CA HIS A 230 5.47 3.50 -4.64
C HIS A 230 6.83 2.79 -4.60
N TYR A 231 6.91 1.49 -4.85
CA TYR A 231 8.14 0.72 -4.65
C TYR A 231 9.28 1.13 -5.59
N ALA A 232 8.96 1.77 -6.72
CA ALA A 232 9.99 2.36 -7.59
C ALA A 232 10.83 3.42 -6.86
N SER A 233 10.24 4.19 -5.94
CA SER A 233 10.95 5.18 -5.12
C SER A 233 11.28 4.67 -3.72
N TRP A 234 10.43 3.84 -3.12
CA TRP A 234 10.51 3.36 -1.75
C TRP A 234 11.84 2.69 -1.39
N GLN A 235 12.42 1.90 -2.28
CA GLN A 235 13.70 1.22 -2.05
C GLN A 235 14.78 2.19 -1.52
N TRP A 236 14.84 3.41 -2.03
CA TRP A 236 15.83 4.40 -1.63
C TRP A 236 15.54 5.03 -0.27
N LEU A 237 14.26 5.24 0.05
CA LEU A 237 13.88 5.73 1.39
C LEU A 237 14.11 4.66 2.44
N ARG A 238 13.76 3.41 2.16
CA ARG A 238 14.02 2.27 3.04
C ARG A 238 15.51 2.12 3.30
N GLU A 239 16.34 2.13 2.28
CA GLU A 239 17.79 2.05 2.42
C GLU A 239 18.35 3.18 3.28
N PHE A 240 17.85 4.41 3.09
CA PHE A 240 18.20 5.53 3.98
C PHE A 240 17.79 5.26 5.45
N LEU A 241 16.57 4.77 5.66
CA LEU A 241 16.07 4.49 7.02
C LEU A 241 16.88 3.40 7.74
N GLU A 242 17.44 2.46 7.00
CA GLU A 242 18.28 1.38 7.51
C GLU A 242 19.74 1.78 7.72
N THR A 243 20.30 2.64 6.84
CA THR A 243 21.74 2.91 6.80
C THR A 243 22.14 4.33 7.22
N ASN A 244 21.21 5.30 7.21
CA ASN A 244 21.45 6.74 7.34
C ASN A 244 22.34 7.32 6.23
N ASP A 245 22.44 6.68 5.05
CA ASP A 245 23.20 7.24 3.95
C ASP A 245 22.38 8.33 3.23
N GLU A 246 22.80 9.58 3.37
CA GLU A 246 22.17 10.73 2.71
C GLU A 246 22.12 10.61 1.19
N LYS A 247 23.00 9.81 0.56
CA LYS A 247 22.94 9.54 -0.89
C LYS A 247 21.67 8.82 -1.27
N CYS A 248 21.22 7.88 -0.44
CA CYS A 248 19.95 7.18 -0.64
C CYS A 248 18.77 8.15 -0.55
N LEU A 249 18.81 9.11 0.37
CA LEU A 249 17.77 10.14 0.48
C LEU A 249 17.76 11.08 -0.74
N ALA A 250 18.93 11.45 -1.27
CA ALA A 250 19.03 12.21 -2.52
C ALA A 250 18.47 11.40 -3.72
N ALA A 251 18.77 10.11 -3.79
CA ALA A 251 18.22 9.20 -4.79
C ALA A 251 16.70 9.08 -4.67
N TYR A 252 16.18 8.97 -3.44
CA TYR A 252 14.74 8.94 -3.18
C TYR A 252 14.03 10.18 -3.71
N ARG A 253 14.55 11.39 -3.43
CA ARG A 253 13.96 12.64 -3.94
C ARG A 253 13.85 12.66 -5.46
N SER A 254 14.91 12.21 -6.15
CA SER A 254 14.92 12.11 -7.61
C SER A 254 13.91 11.06 -8.10
N ALA A 255 13.92 9.87 -7.51
CA ALA A 255 13.02 8.78 -7.88
C ALA A 255 11.54 9.15 -7.64
N PHE A 256 11.24 9.83 -6.53
CA PHE A 256 9.90 10.32 -6.23
C PHE A 256 9.37 11.28 -7.33
N ASN A 257 10.17 12.26 -7.71
CA ASN A 257 9.75 13.22 -8.73
C ASN A 257 9.61 12.58 -10.12
N VAL A 258 10.48 11.62 -10.45
CA VAL A 258 10.36 10.84 -11.70
C VAL A 258 9.09 9.96 -11.64
N GLU A 259 8.84 9.27 -10.55
CA GLU A 259 7.63 8.46 -10.37
C GLU A 259 6.36 9.32 -10.51
N ALA A 260 6.33 10.49 -9.87
CA ALA A 260 5.20 11.41 -9.97
C ALA A 260 4.98 11.92 -11.41
N ALA A 261 6.05 12.23 -12.13
CA ALA A 261 5.98 12.72 -13.52
C ALA A 261 5.61 11.61 -14.52
N MET A 262 6.01 10.36 -14.25
CA MET A 262 5.75 9.20 -15.13
C MET A 262 4.41 8.51 -14.85
N THR A 263 3.76 8.81 -13.72
CA THR A 263 2.44 8.27 -13.41
C THR A 263 1.39 8.93 -14.31
N PRO A 264 0.57 8.15 -15.05
CA PRO A 264 -0.53 8.71 -15.83
C PRO A 264 -1.48 9.55 -14.97
N ASN A 265 -2.15 10.54 -15.55
CA ASN A 265 -3.03 11.47 -14.82
C ASN A 265 -4.12 10.79 -14.01
N ASP A 266 -4.60 9.63 -14.47
CA ASP A 266 -5.61 8.79 -13.83
C ASP A 266 -5.04 7.68 -12.95
N GLY A 267 -3.71 7.48 -12.96
CA GLY A 267 -3.02 6.59 -12.03
C GLY A 267 -2.84 7.21 -10.65
N ILE A 268 -2.87 6.36 -9.63
CA ILE A 268 -2.73 6.76 -8.23
C ILE A 268 -1.61 5.96 -7.57
N ILE A 269 -0.62 6.66 -7.01
CA ILE A 269 0.44 6.03 -6.22
C ILE A 269 0.03 5.97 -4.75
N VAL A 270 0.09 4.77 -4.18
CA VAL A 270 -0.13 4.49 -2.76
C VAL A 270 1.22 4.49 -2.04
N ARG A 271 1.40 5.44 -1.12
CA ARG A 271 2.64 5.58 -0.35
C ARG A 271 2.47 4.99 1.04
N ALA A 272 2.61 3.66 1.10
CA ALA A 272 2.65 2.93 2.37
C ALA A 272 4.08 3.00 2.94
N VAL A 273 4.26 3.61 4.10
CA VAL A 273 5.57 3.69 4.77
C VAL A 273 5.85 2.46 5.62
N GLU A 274 4.81 1.72 5.99
CA GLU A 274 4.90 0.35 6.50
C GLU A 274 3.74 -0.51 5.97
N ASN A 275 3.96 -1.80 5.92
CA ASN A 275 2.97 -2.83 5.63
C ASN A 275 3.49 -4.17 6.17
N HIS A 276 2.90 -5.29 5.76
CA HIS A 276 3.31 -6.63 6.17
C HIS A 276 4.73 -7.05 5.71
N ASP A 277 5.32 -6.38 4.71
CA ASP A 277 6.67 -6.64 4.18
C ASP A 277 7.71 -5.62 4.65
N ASN A 278 7.25 -4.45 5.08
CA ASN A 278 8.13 -3.36 5.46
C ASN A 278 8.17 -3.21 6.98
N ARG A 279 9.37 -3.02 7.49
CA ARG A 279 9.61 -2.79 8.91
C ARG A 279 8.75 -1.64 9.44
N ARG A 280 8.27 -1.77 10.69
CA ARG A 280 7.51 -0.71 11.38
C ARG A 280 8.30 0.59 11.44
N ILE A 281 7.66 1.72 11.13
CA ILE A 281 8.34 3.04 11.17
C ILE A 281 8.84 3.37 12.58
N ALA A 282 8.08 3.01 13.61
CA ALA A 282 8.45 3.21 15.01
C ALA A 282 9.71 2.42 15.43
N SER A 283 10.09 1.38 14.68
CA SER A 283 11.27 0.57 14.96
C SER A 283 12.56 1.11 14.33
N TYR A 284 12.48 2.04 13.36
CA TYR A 284 13.69 2.67 12.78
C TYR A 284 14.31 3.69 13.73
N ARG A 285 13.47 4.46 14.41
CA ARG A 285 13.88 5.50 15.37
C ARG A 285 12.90 5.51 16.53
N GLN A 286 13.40 5.74 17.74
CA GLN A 286 12.57 5.76 18.95
C GLN A 286 11.78 7.07 19.10
N SER A 287 12.17 8.13 18.40
CA SER A 287 11.50 9.42 18.49
C SER A 287 10.07 9.39 17.94
N PRO A 288 9.04 9.71 18.73
CA PRO A 288 7.68 9.87 18.22
C PRO A 288 7.58 10.97 17.13
N SER A 289 8.41 12.01 17.19
CA SER A 289 8.46 13.08 16.18
C SER A 289 8.86 12.51 14.82
N PHE A 290 9.83 11.60 14.77
CA PHE A 290 10.23 10.93 13.54
C PHE A 290 9.06 10.17 12.90
N ALA A 291 8.39 9.30 13.67
CA ALA A 291 7.24 8.54 13.15
C ALA A 291 6.11 9.46 12.65
N LYS A 292 5.81 10.54 13.40
CA LYS A 292 4.83 11.55 13.00
C LYS A 292 5.22 12.26 11.71
N ASN A 293 6.49 12.63 11.54
CA ASN A 293 6.97 13.28 10.32
C ASN A 293 6.90 12.35 9.11
N LEU A 294 7.33 11.09 9.24
CA LEU A 294 7.33 10.15 8.13
C LEU A 294 5.89 9.79 7.68
N LEU A 295 4.99 9.54 8.62
CA LEU A 295 3.58 9.27 8.32
C LEU A 295 2.90 10.50 7.71
N ALA A 296 3.14 11.71 8.26
CA ALA A 296 2.59 12.94 7.70
C ALA A 296 3.13 13.22 6.30
N PHE A 297 4.42 13.00 6.06
CA PHE A 297 5.03 13.10 4.74
C PHE A 297 4.30 12.21 3.72
N SER A 298 4.12 10.91 4.02
CA SER A 298 3.47 10.00 3.09
C SER A 298 2.01 10.39 2.82
N SER A 299 1.26 10.75 3.86
CA SER A 299 -0.14 11.12 3.74
C SER A 299 -0.37 12.48 3.07
N PHE A 300 0.57 13.42 3.16
CA PHE A 300 0.48 14.74 2.54
C PHE A 300 0.63 14.70 1.01
N THR A 301 1.18 13.63 0.46
CA THR A 301 1.36 13.45 -0.98
C THR A 301 0.03 13.11 -1.69
N ARG A 302 -0.02 13.28 -3.03
CA ARG A 302 -1.16 12.85 -3.85
C ARG A 302 -1.35 11.34 -3.78
N GLY A 303 -2.56 10.88 -3.48
CA GLY A 303 -2.93 9.47 -3.32
C GLY A 303 -3.54 9.19 -1.95
N PRO A 304 -4.08 8.00 -1.71
CA PRO A 304 -4.69 7.64 -0.44
C PRO A 304 -3.67 7.63 0.70
N MET A 305 -4.14 7.82 1.92
CA MET A 305 -3.40 7.43 3.10
C MET A 305 -3.50 5.91 3.26
N PHE A 306 -2.43 5.28 3.68
CA PHE A 306 -2.37 3.85 3.92
C PHE A 306 -1.89 3.61 5.35
N LEU A 307 -2.58 2.75 6.07
CA LEU A 307 -2.17 2.28 7.39
C LEU A 307 -2.19 0.75 7.44
N TYR A 308 -1.15 0.17 7.98
CA TYR A 308 -1.13 -1.23 8.37
C TYR A 308 -1.58 -1.37 9.83
N MET A 309 -2.40 -2.37 10.15
CA MET A 309 -2.93 -2.60 11.50
C MET A 309 -1.87 -2.36 12.58
N GLY A 310 -2.16 -1.48 13.55
CA GLY A 310 -1.26 -1.06 14.63
C GLY A 310 -0.32 0.09 14.30
N GLU A 311 -0.25 0.56 13.05
CA GLU A 311 0.50 1.77 12.72
C GLU A 311 -0.09 3.01 13.41
N GLU A 312 -1.42 3.05 13.52
CA GLU A 312 -2.14 4.10 14.25
C GLU A 312 -1.85 4.14 15.76
N ASP A 313 -1.35 3.05 16.29
CA ASP A 313 -0.96 2.88 17.70
C ASP A 313 0.56 2.86 17.90
N ARG A 314 1.30 3.15 16.84
CA ARG A 314 2.77 3.17 16.84
C ARG A 314 3.40 1.83 17.23
N ALA A 315 2.83 0.72 16.76
CA ALA A 315 3.39 -0.62 16.99
C ALA A 315 4.85 -0.70 16.49
N GLU A 316 5.71 -1.31 17.29
CA GLU A 316 7.15 -1.43 16.99
C GLU A 316 7.51 -2.79 16.37
N LYS A 317 6.72 -3.82 16.67
CA LYS A 317 6.94 -5.18 16.16
C LYS A 317 6.10 -5.44 14.92
N LEU A 318 6.75 -5.88 13.85
CA LEU A 318 6.07 -6.42 12.67
C LEU A 318 5.67 -7.88 12.96
N PRO A 319 4.37 -8.25 12.87
CA PRO A 319 3.95 -9.64 12.99
C PRO A 319 4.60 -10.52 11.92
N SER A 320 4.91 -11.76 12.28
CA SER A 320 5.51 -12.72 11.37
C SER A 320 4.53 -13.14 10.27
N LEU A 321 5.00 -13.24 9.02
CA LEU A 321 4.22 -13.84 7.94
C LEU A 321 4.13 -15.37 8.04
N PHE A 322 4.92 -16.02 8.91
CA PHE A 322 5.07 -17.46 8.96
C PHE A 322 4.56 -18.10 10.24
N GLU A 323 4.27 -17.28 11.24
CA GLU A 323 3.75 -17.69 12.54
C GLU A 323 2.46 -16.95 12.86
N LYS A 324 1.68 -17.42 13.84
CA LYS A 324 0.56 -16.64 14.39
C LYS A 324 1.09 -15.74 15.50
N GLU A 325 1.09 -14.45 15.26
CA GLU A 325 1.57 -13.44 16.19
C GLU A 325 0.56 -12.29 16.29
N THR A 326 -0.34 -12.35 17.26
CA THR A 326 -1.30 -11.26 17.47
C THR A 326 -0.55 -9.95 17.71
N ILE A 327 -1.05 -8.89 17.07
CA ILE A 327 -0.48 -7.57 17.21
C ILE A 327 -0.46 -7.09 18.66
N ASP A 328 0.61 -6.42 19.04
CA ASP A 328 0.76 -5.81 20.36
C ASP A 328 0.29 -4.35 20.31
N TRP A 329 -0.85 -4.07 20.96
CA TRP A 329 -1.45 -2.75 21.02
C TRP A 329 -0.86 -1.95 22.18
N HIS A 330 -0.14 -0.86 21.90
CA HIS A 330 0.52 -0.02 22.89
C HIS A 330 -0.43 1.00 23.56
N HIS A 331 -1.58 1.29 22.92
CA HIS A 331 -2.55 2.30 23.35
C HIS A 331 -1.98 3.70 23.48
N ASP A 332 -1.12 4.12 22.52
CA ASP A 332 -0.53 5.46 22.44
C ASP A 332 -1.61 6.48 21.99
N LYS A 333 -2.31 7.04 22.98
CA LYS A 333 -3.42 7.98 22.75
C LYS A 333 -2.99 9.27 22.06
N ASP A 334 -1.78 9.74 22.31
CA ASP A 334 -1.27 10.99 21.72
C ASP A 334 -0.91 10.76 20.24
N TYR A 335 -0.35 9.60 19.93
CA TYR A 335 -0.07 9.23 18.55
C TYR A 335 -1.37 8.98 17.77
N LEU A 336 -2.32 8.25 18.34
CA LEU A 336 -3.63 8.02 17.72
C LEU A 336 -4.38 9.34 17.47
N ALA A 337 -4.33 10.30 18.43
CA ALA A 337 -4.94 11.61 18.23
C ALA A 337 -4.28 12.39 17.07
N PHE A 338 -2.95 12.28 16.93
CA PHE A 338 -2.21 12.84 15.80
C PHE A 338 -2.65 12.19 14.47
N VAL A 339 -2.71 10.85 14.40
CA VAL A 339 -3.14 10.10 13.22
C VAL A 339 -4.55 10.51 12.79
N LYS A 340 -5.51 10.59 13.72
CA LYS A 340 -6.88 11.05 13.43
C LYS A 340 -6.93 12.47 12.85
N ARG A 341 -6.11 13.38 13.36
CA ARG A 341 -6.00 14.74 12.80
C ARG A 341 -5.42 14.72 11.39
N LEU A 342 -4.42 13.88 11.15
CA LEU A 342 -3.81 13.73 9.83
C LEU A 342 -4.82 13.17 8.81
N ILE A 343 -5.61 12.17 9.20
CA ILE A 343 -6.71 11.62 8.38
C ILE A 343 -7.73 12.72 8.05
N ALA A 344 -8.12 13.54 9.03
CA ALA A 344 -9.05 14.65 8.81
C ALA A 344 -8.48 15.68 7.80
N LEU A 345 -7.18 15.98 7.85
CA LEU A 345 -6.51 16.81 6.86
C LEU A 345 -6.51 16.17 5.47
N LYS A 346 -6.29 14.85 5.38
CA LYS A 346 -6.32 14.11 4.12
C LYS A 346 -7.70 14.16 3.45
N LYS A 347 -8.75 14.11 4.23
CA LYS A 347 -10.15 14.03 3.76
C LYS A 347 -10.80 15.40 3.49
N ARG A 348 -10.05 16.49 3.48
CA ARG A 348 -10.59 17.79 3.15
C ARG A 348 -11.18 17.80 1.72
N PRO A 349 -12.38 18.40 1.50
CA PRO A 349 -13.06 18.37 0.20
C PRO A 349 -12.25 19.01 -0.95
N GLU A 350 -11.46 20.03 -0.62
CA GLU A 350 -10.63 20.79 -1.57
C GLU A 350 -9.37 20.05 -2.03
N ASN A 351 -9.11 18.88 -1.53
CA ASN A 351 -7.85 18.16 -1.70
C ASN A 351 -7.67 17.45 -3.06
N GLU A 352 -8.18 18.01 -4.17
CA GLU A 352 -7.84 17.50 -5.50
C GLU A 352 -6.41 17.90 -5.91
N THR A 353 -5.42 17.28 -5.29
CA THR A 353 -4.01 17.49 -5.64
C THR A 353 -3.74 17.05 -7.09
N LEU A 354 -3.33 17.98 -7.94
CA LEU A 354 -2.98 17.70 -9.33
C LEU A 354 -1.61 17.06 -9.43
N LEU A 355 -0.64 17.59 -8.68
CA LEU A 355 0.74 17.13 -8.66
C LEU A 355 1.33 17.27 -7.26
N THR A 356 2.13 16.29 -6.86
CA THR A 356 3.03 16.37 -5.71
C THR A 356 4.47 16.28 -6.17
N SER A 357 5.33 17.16 -5.67
CA SER A 357 6.76 17.10 -5.90
C SER A 357 7.56 17.36 -4.62
N ILE A 358 8.75 16.78 -4.53
CA ILE A 358 9.73 17.18 -3.52
C ILE A 358 10.50 18.37 -4.08
N ALA A 359 10.39 19.51 -3.42
CA ALA A 359 11.11 20.70 -3.79
C ALA A 359 12.62 20.54 -3.51
N LEU A 360 13.46 21.03 -4.42
CA LEU A 360 14.92 21.04 -4.30
C LEU A 360 15.39 22.46 -4.02
N PRO A 361 16.45 22.67 -3.20
CA PRO A 361 17.17 21.68 -2.41
C PRO A 361 16.58 21.48 -1.01
N SER A 362 16.18 20.28 -0.68
CA SER A 362 16.06 19.91 0.72
C SER A 362 17.44 19.49 1.19
N SER A 363 17.99 20.14 2.18
CA SER A 363 19.28 19.78 2.78
C SER A 363 19.09 18.79 3.92
N GLY A 364 20.04 17.88 4.10
CA GLY A 364 20.05 16.93 5.20
C GLY A 364 18.85 15.96 5.18
N GLU A 365 18.46 15.51 6.35
CA GLU A 365 17.38 14.53 6.58
C GLU A 365 15.99 15.21 6.64
N THR A 366 15.67 16.02 5.62
CA THR A 366 14.43 16.81 5.57
C THR A 366 13.75 16.70 4.21
N PHE A 367 12.43 16.88 4.19
CA PHE A 367 11.66 17.03 2.96
C PHE A 367 10.85 18.33 2.97
N LEU A 368 10.86 19.01 1.83
CA LEU A 368 9.89 20.04 1.50
C LEU A 368 9.04 19.51 0.34
N ILE A 369 7.77 19.30 0.62
CA ILE A 369 6.77 18.86 -0.36
C ILE A 369 6.00 20.07 -0.86
N GLU A 370 5.79 20.12 -2.17
CA GLU A 370 4.87 21.05 -2.82
C GLU A 370 3.73 20.25 -3.43
N ASN A 371 2.50 20.52 -3.00
CA ASN A 371 1.27 20.05 -3.63
C ASN A 371 0.68 21.19 -4.46
N THR A 372 0.44 20.92 -5.73
CA THR A 372 -0.21 21.86 -6.66
C THR A 372 -1.68 21.50 -6.81
N TYR A 373 -2.53 22.47 -6.55
CA TYR A 373 -3.98 22.41 -6.78
C TYR A 373 -4.36 23.33 -7.95
N SER A 374 -5.62 23.36 -8.34
CA SER A 374 -6.09 24.21 -9.45
C SER A 374 -6.00 25.71 -9.14
N ASN A 375 -6.16 26.10 -7.87
CA ASN A 375 -6.28 27.49 -7.42
C ASN A 375 -5.23 27.94 -6.38
N HIS A 376 -4.52 26.99 -5.75
CA HIS A 376 -3.53 27.30 -4.71
C HIS A 376 -2.41 26.25 -4.68
N ARG A 377 -1.47 26.43 -3.76
CA ARG A 377 -0.42 25.46 -3.42
C ARG A 377 -0.36 25.23 -1.93
N GLU A 378 0.00 24.02 -1.56
CA GLU A 378 0.31 23.65 -0.19
C GLU A 378 1.74 23.18 -0.08
N TYR A 379 2.36 23.45 1.06
CA TYR A 379 3.75 23.09 1.35
C TYR A 379 3.81 22.33 2.67
N GLY A 380 4.57 21.23 2.67
CA GLY A 380 4.83 20.44 3.85
C GLY A 380 6.33 20.38 4.15
N PHE A 381 6.70 20.72 5.37
CA PHE A 381 8.07 20.65 5.88
C PHE A 381 8.16 19.49 6.86
N PHE A 382 8.99 18.51 6.54
CA PHE A 382 9.10 17.25 7.27
C PHE A 382 10.54 16.99 7.67
N ASN A 383 10.72 16.58 8.93
CA ASN A 383 12.01 16.29 9.52
C ASN A 383 12.15 14.77 9.77
N LEU A 384 13.08 14.11 9.10
CA LEU A 384 13.39 12.69 9.33
C LEU A 384 14.53 12.47 10.34
N ASN A 385 15.00 13.53 11.02
CA ASN A 385 15.95 13.43 12.11
C ASN A 385 15.21 13.23 13.44
N GLU A 386 15.89 12.66 14.43
CA GLU A 386 15.31 12.51 15.79
C GLU A 386 15.32 13.81 16.60
N LYS A 387 16.00 14.85 16.12
CA LYS A 387 16.11 16.17 16.76
C LYS A 387 15.50 17.25 15.87
N PRO A 388 15.00 18.34 16.44
CA PRO A 388 14.53 19.48 15.67
C PRO A 388 15.62 19.99 14.70
N VAL A 389 15.22 20.31 13.47
CA VAL A 389 16.11 20.78 12.40
C VAL A 389 15.61 22.12 11.87
N THR A 390 16.53 23.06 11.67
CA THR A 390 16.21 24.32 10.99
C THR A 390 16.23 24.10 9.49
N MET A 391 15.10 24.37 8.83
CA MET A 391 14.93 24.27 7.38
C MET A 391 14.89 25.65 6.75
N ASP A 392 15.56 25.80 5.61
CA ASP A 392 15.45 27.00 4.78
C ASP A 392 14.08 27.02 4.09
N VAL A 393 13.41 28.18 4.15
CA VAL A 393 12.20 28.42 3.38
C VAL A 393 12.58 28.92 2.00
N PRO A 394 12.04 28.35 0.90
CA PRO A 394 12.32 28.83 -0.45
C PRO A 394 12.06 30.31 -0.62
N SER A 395 12.97 31.02 -1.33
CA SER A 395 12.89 32.49 -1.51
C SER A 395 11.51 32.98 -1.95
N PRO A 396 10.76 32.29 -2.86
CA PRO A 396 9.44 32.73 -3.26
C PRO A 396 8.39 32.69 -2.14
N LEU A 397 8.63 31.95 -1.06
CA LEU A 397 7.73 31.79 0.09
C LEU A 397 8.09 32.70 1.28
N GLN A 398 9.33 33.22 1.32
CA GLN A 398 9.79 34.04 2.42
C GLN A 398 8.96 35.32 2.53
N GLY A 399 8.53 35.64 3.75
CA GLY A 399 7.67 36.81 4.03
C GLY A 399 6.21 36.67 3.59
N LYS A 400 5.82 35.55 2.96
CA LYS A 400 4.40 35.32 2.63
C LYS A 400 3.61 34.97 3.89
N THR A 401 2.37 35.47 3.92
CA THR A 401 1.36 35.00 4.87
C THR A 401 0.65 33.80 4.29
N VAL A 402 0.64 32.70 5.02
CA VAL A 402 0.06 31.41 4.66
C VAL A 402 -0.90 30.95 5.78
N ILE A 403 -1.70 29.92 5.51
CA ILE A 403 -2.56 29.27 6.51
C ILE A 403 -1.86 28.02 7.02
N ASP A 404 -1.63 27.93 8.33
CA ASP A 404 -1.20 26.68 8.98
C ASP A 404 -2.35 25.67 8.95
N LEU A 405 -2.11 24.50 8.33
CA LEU A 405 -3.14 23.49 8.15
C LEU A 405 -3.55 22.78 9.44
N TRP A 406 -2.70 22.80 10.48
CA TRP A 406 -3.03 22.18 11.76
C TRP A 406 -4.03 22.98 12.60
N ASN A 407 -3.93 24.28 12.58
CA ASN A 407 -4.70 25.16 13.46
C ASN A 407 -5.57 26.19 12.73
N GLN A 408 -5.50 26.21 11.38
CA GLN A 408 -6.24 27.12 10.49
C GLN A 408 -5.95 28.60 10.77
N LYS A 409 -4.75 28.91 11.29
CA LYS A 409 -4.33 30.29 11.57
C LYS A 409 -3.36 30.81 10.52
N GLU A 410 -3.42 32.11 10.29
CA GLU A 410 -2.44 32.80 9.49
C GLU A 410 -1.09 32.79 10.19
N THR A 411 -0.05 32.53 9.43
CA THR A 411 1.35 32.62 9.85
C THR A 411 2.20 33.22 8.74
N THR A 412 3.28 33.90 9.08
CA THR A 412 4.22 34.44 8.09
C THR A 412 5.45 33.54 8.06
N LEU A 413 5.83 33.10 6.85
CA LEU A 413 6.99 32.26 6.67
C LEU A 413 8.28 33.12 6.76
N GLU A 414 9.06 32.88 7.78
CA GLU A 414 10.40 33.47 7.97
C GLU A 414 11.38 32.89 6.92
N LYS A 415 12.64 33.36 6.92
CA LYS A 415 13.69 32.78 6.06
C LYS A 415 14.02 31.34 6.40
N GLN A 416 13.88 31.00 7.67
CA GLN A 416 14.11 29.67 8.24
C GLN A 416 13.01 29.32 9.21
N ILE A 417 12.71 28.04 9.33
CA ILE A 417 11.76 27.50 10.30
C ILE A 417 12.40 26.33 11.04
N LEU A 418 12.10 26.24 12.34
CA LEU A 418 12.48 25.08 13.14
C LEU A 418 11.39 24.00 13.03
N VAL A 419 11.75 22.83 12.54
CA VAL A 419 10.83 21.70 12.35
C VAL A 419 11.19 20.57 13.31
N ASP A 420 10.32 20.32 14.26
CA ASP A 420 10.30 19.16 15.14
C ASP A 420 9.16 18.22 14.73
N LEU A 421 7.96 18.76 14.66
CA LEU A 421 6.76 18.09 14.17
C LEU A 421 6.46 18.53 12.73
N PRO A 422 5.65 17.76 11.96
CA PRO A 422 5.27 18.14 10.60
C PRO A 422 4.65 19.54 10.57
N PHE A 423 5.18 20.41 9.72
CA PHE A 423 4.63 21.73 9.50
C PHE A 423 4.08 21.85 8.10
N MET A 424 2.76 22.05 7.98
CA MET A 424 2.06 22.06 6.70
C MET A 424 1.26 23.34 6.55
N VAL A 425 1.38 24.00 5.41
CA VAL A 425 0.76 25.31 5.15
C VAL A 425 0.13 25.36 3.76
N SER A 426 -0.91 26.19 3.62
CA SER A 426 -1.56 26.52 2.36
C SER A 426 -1.33 27.99 2.00
N GLU A 427 -1.04 28.28 0.74
CA GLU A 427 -1.15 29.64 0.21
C GLU A 427 -2.61 30.10 0.35
N LYS A 428 -2.83 31.39 0.59
CA LYS A 428 -4.17 31.94 0.50
C LYS A 428 -4.70 31.81 -0.92
N GLU A 429 -5.94 31.41 -1.06
CA GLU A 429 -6.62 31.45 -2.36
C GLU A 429 -6.53 32.86 -2.95
N LYS A 430 -6.25 32.94 -4.23
CA LYS A 430 -6.19 34.20 -4.98
C LYS A 430 -7.59 34.67 -5.32
#